data_647e0db608136431bf1f9b8cf92da13b
#
_entry.id   647e0db608136431bf1f9b8cf92da13b
#
_cell.length_a   1.000
_cell.length_b   1.000
_cell.length_c   1.000
_cell.angle_alpha   90.00
_cell.angle_beta   90.00
_cell.angle_gamma   90.00
#
_symmetry.space_group_name_H-M   'P 1'
#
loop_
_entity.id
_entity.type
_entity.pdbx_description
1 polymer ?
#
loop_
_entity_poly.entity_id
_entity_poly.type
_entity_poly.pdbx_seq_one_letter_code
_entity_poly.pdbx_strand_id
1 'polypeptide(L)'
;MKLVIDVNVVLSALLRDSLTRKLILESFDDLYFPEPSLEKIQKYKGYILEKSGLSAKDFDGLLQALFRHIELVPAKNLQDSWAQAKKIMEHIDVEDVVFIACALELDAVIWSDDRHFEKQNAVTIRKTADMV
;
A
#
# COMPACT_ATOMS: atom_id res chain seq x y z
N MET A 1 1.85 6.23 14.71
CA MET A 1 2.57 5.13 14.04
C MET A 1 2.66 5.43 12.56
N LYS A 2 3.78 5.13 11.94
CA LYS A 2 3.94 5.25 10.49
C LYS A 2 3.63 3.91 9.83
N LEU A 3 2.73 3.91 8.86
CA LEU A 3 2.33 2.71 8.13
C LEU A 3 2.52 2.91 6.63
N VAL A 4 3.25 2.01 5.99
CA VAL A 4 3.30 1.92 4.53
C VAL A 4 2.24 0.94 4.09
N ILE A 5 1.30 1.39 3.26
CA ILE A 5 0.16 0.57 2.83
C ILE A 5 0.53 -0.18 1.56
N ASP A 6 0.35 -1.51 1.60
CA ASP A 6 0.52 -2.36 0.41
C ASP A 6 -0.56 -2.06 -0.64
N VAL A 7 -0.20 -2.25 -1.91
CA VAL A 7 -1.13 -2.03 -3.02
C VAL A 7 -2.42 -2.84 -2.87
N ASN A 8 -2.33 -4.09 -2.41
CA ASN A 8 -3.50 -4.95 -2.25
C ASN A 8 -4.48 -4.42 -1.20
N VAL A 9 -3.99 -3.73 -0.17
CA VAL A 9 -4.83 -3.08 0.83
C VAL A 9 -5.61 -1.93 0.19
N VAL A 10 -4.94 -1.11 -0.63
CA VAL A 10 -5.60 -0.01 -1.36
C VAL A 10 -6.64 -0.57 -2.32
N LEU A 11 -6.30 -1.63 -3.08
CA LEU A 11 -7.22 -2.26 -4.01
C LEU A 11 -8.47 -2.81 -3.28
N SER A 12 -8.28 -3.42 -2.11
CA SER A 12 -9.41 -3.89 -1.28
C SER A 12 -10.33 -2.74 -0.87
N ALA A 13 -9.76 -1.59 -0.53
CA ALA A 13 -10.54 -0.42 -0.15
C ALA A 13 -11.36 0.14 -1.32
N LEU A 14 -10.88 -0.06 -2.55
CA LEU A 14 -11.56 0.39 -3.77
C LEU A 14 -12.63 -0.59 -4.25
N LEU A 15 -12.48 -1.89 -3.95
CA LEU A 15 -13.40 -2.93 -4.42
C LEU A 15 -14.75 -2.88 -3.74
N ARG A 16 -14.80 -2.53 -2.46
CA ARG A 16 -16.02 -2.57 -1.65
C ARG A 16 -16.04 -1.45 -0.65
N ASP A 17 -17.22 -1.15 -0.14
CA ASP A 17 -17.39 -0.41 1.09
C ASP A 17 -17.01 -1.36 2.24
N SER A 18 -15.72 -1.48 2.48
CA SER A 18 -15.13 -2.50 3.33
C SER A 18 -14.58 -1.89 4.61
N LEU A 19 -14.29 -2.76 5.59
CA LEU A 19 -13.55 -2.41 6.78
C LEU A 19 -12.24 -1.70 6.43
N THR A 20 -11.55 -2.16 5.40
CA THR A 20 -10.27 -1.58 4.94
C THR A 20 -10.43 -0.11 4.58
N ARG A 21 -11.46 0.24 3.80
CA ARG A 21 -11.75 1.63 3.44
C ARG A 21 -11.98 2.48 4.70
N LYS A 22 -12.80 1.98 5.60
CA LYS A 22 -13.11 2.67 6.84
C LYS A 22 -11.85 2.89 7.69
N LEU A 23 -11.01 1.87 7.81
CA LEU A 23 -9.76 1.96 8.56
C LEU A 23 -8.83 3.03 8.00
N ILE A 24 -8.73 3.15 6.67
CA ILE A 24 -7.91 4.19 6.04
C ILE A 24 -8.50 5.58 6.33
N LEU A 25 -9.79 5.76 6.08
CA LEU A 25 -10.45 7.07 6.19
C LEU A 25 -10.52 7.58 7.62
N GLU A 26 -10.56 6.69 8.60
CA GLU A 26 -10.67 7.04 10.02
C GLU A 26 -9.35 6.91 10.79
N SER A 27 -8.25 6.61 10.09
CA SER A 27 -6.95 6.38 10.74
C SER A 27 -6.39 7.66 11.37
N PHE A 28 -5.81 7.52 12.56
CA PHE A 28 -4.99 8.55 13.20
C PHE A 28 -3.49 8.34 12.94
N ASP A 29 -3.12 7.25 12.29
CA ASP A 29 -1.74 6.95 11.95
C ASP A 29 -1.30 7.71 10.70
N ASP A 30 0.01 7.89 10.55
CA ASP A 30 0.59 8.45 9.32
C ASP A 30 0.67 7.35 8.27
N LEU A 31 -0.09 7.51 7.19
CA LEU A 31 -0.19 6.53 6.13
C LEU A 31 0.62 6.96 4.91
N TYR A 32 1.40 6.03 4.35
CA TYR A 32 2.30 6.28 3.23
C TYR A 32 2.12 5.23 2.14
N PHE A 33 2.36 5.65 0.91
CA PHE A 33 2.32 4.76 -0.26
C PHE A 33 3.41 5.17 -1.24
N PRO A 34 4.21 4.24 -1.77
CA PRO A 34 5.26 4.59 -2.73
C PRO A 34 4.63 5.05 -4.06
N GLU A 35 4.99 6.24 -4.48
CA GLU A 35 4.44 6.85 -5.70
C GLU A 35 4.58 5.96 -6.94
N PRO A 36 5.72 5.25 -7.16
CA PRO A 36 5.85 4.38 -8.34
C PRO A 36 4.78 3.29 -8.42
N SER A 37 4.21 2.88 -7.29
CA SER A 37 3.20 1.81 -7.24
C SER A 37 1.79 2.27 -7.62
N LEU A 38 1.59 3.58 -7.85
CA LEU A 38 0.31 4.09 -8.37
C LEU A 38 -0.06 3.47 -9.72
N GLU A 39 0.93 3.10 -10.53
CA GLU A 39 0.71 2.43 -11.81
C GLU A 39 -0.06 1.13 -11.66
N LYS A 40 0.16 0.40 -10.56
CA LYS A 40 -0.56 -0.87 -10.30
C LYS A 40 -2.03 -0.63 -10.05
N ILE A 41 -2.37 0.46 -9.38
CA ILE A 41 -3.77 0.82 -9.14
C ILE A 41 -4.46 1.11 -10.46
N GLN A 42 -3.81 1.88 -11.34
CA GLN A 42 -4.35 2.19 -12.66
C GLN A 42 -4.47 0.95 -13.54
N LYS A 43 -3.51 0.03 -13.44
CA LYS A 43 -3.52 -1.24 -14.16
C LYS A 43 -4.77 -2.07 -13.84
N TYR A 44 -5.21 -2.07 -12.58
CA TYR A 44 -6.36 -2.84 -12.14
C TYR A 44 -7.67 -2.08 -12.17
N LYS A 45 -7.67 -0.82 -12.64
CA LYS A 45 -8.87 0.02 -12.67
C LYS A 45 -10.05 -0.65 -13.38
N GLY A 46 -9.82 -1.19 -14.58
CA GLY A 46 -10.90 -1.86 -15.35
C GLY A 46 -11.52 -3.03 -14.60
N TYR A 47 -10.67 -3.85 -13.97
CA TYR A 47 -11.14 -4.97 -13.16
C TYR A 47 -11.96 -4.50 -11.96
N ILE A 48 -11.49 -3.44 -11.28
CA ILE A 48 -12.19 -2.88 -10.12
C ILE A 48 -13.55 -2.32 -10.51
N LEU A 49 -13.65 -1.59 -11.63
CA LEU A 49 -14.91 -1.05 -12.12
C LEU A 49 -15.92 -2.15 -12.41
N GLU A 50 -15.46 -3.23 -13.04
CA GLU A 50 -16.30 -4.38 -13.35
C GLU A 50 -16.83 -5.07 -12.08
N LYS A 51 -15.95 -5.28 -11.11
CA LYS A 51 -16.29 -6.02 -9.88
C LYS A 51 -17.06 -5.19 -8.86
N SER A 52 -16.79 -3.89 -8.78
CA SER A 52 -17.40 -3.02 -7.76
C SER A 52 -18.72 -2.40 -8.22
N GLY A 53 -18.94 -2.32 -9.52
CA GLY A 53 -20.07 -1.59 -10.09
C GLY A 53 -19.89 -0.06 -10.03
N LEU A 54 -18.74 0.44 -9.62
CA LEU A 54 -18.47 1.87 -9.60
C LEU A 54 -18.32 2.41 -11.02
N SER A 55 -18.78 3.65 -11.24
CA SER A 55 -18.43 4.38 -12.46
C SER A 55 -16.98 4.83 -12.40
N ALA A 56 -16.37 5.16 -13.55
CA ALA A 56 -15.02 5.69 -13.58
C ALA A 56 -14.89 6.96 -12.74
N LYS A 57 -15.91 7.81 -12.76
CA LYS A 57 -15.96 9.05 -11.97
C LYS A 57 -15.96 8.75 -10.47
N ASP A 58 -16.77 7.78 -10.03
CA ASP A 58 -16.85 7.40 -8.62
C ASP A 58 -15.55 6.75 -8.15
N PHE A 59 -14.92 5.93 -8.99
CA PHE A 59 -13.62 5.36 -8.73
C PHE A 59 -12.57 6.44 -8.49
N ASP A 60 -12.48 7.43 -9.40
CA ASP A 60 -11.51 8.51 -9.28
C ASP A 60 -11.77 9.35 -8.03
N GLY A 61 -13.02 9.61 -7.71
CA GLY A 61 -13.39 10.35 -6.49
C GLY A 61 -13.02 9.60 -5.22
N LEU A 62 -13.24 8.28 -5.19
CA LEU A 62 -12.88 7.46 -4.05
C LEU A 62 -11.36 7.38 -3.89
N LEU A 63 -10.63 7.19 -5.00
CA LEU A 63 -9.17 7.16 -4.98
C LEU A 63 -8.60 8.46 -4.43
N GLN A 64 -9.13 9.61 -4.86
CA GLN A 64 -8.73 10.90 -4.33
C GLN A 64 -9.01 11.02 -2.83
N ALA A 65 -10.18 10.56 -2.40
CA ALA A 65 -10.56 10.60 -0.98
C ALA A 65 -9.59 9.77 -0.12
N LEU A 66 -9.22 8.57 -0.58
CA LEU A 66 -8.25 7.73 0.12
C LEU A 66 -6.88 8.41 0.21
N PHE A 67 -6.41 8.98 -0.90
CA PHE A 67 -5.08 9.61 -0.95
C PHE A 67 -5.01 11.00 -0.31
N ARG A 68 -6.11 11.53 0.20
CA ARG A 68 -6.06 12.67 1.14
C ARG A 68 -5.53 12.23 2.50
N HIS A 69 -5.65 10.95 2.83
CA HIS A 69 -5.19 10.36 4.09
C HIS A 69 -3.86 9.63 3.96
N ILE A 70 -3.36 9.46 2.73
CA ILE A 70 -2.16 8.69 2.43
C ILE A 70 -1.17 9.60 1.72
N GLU A 71 0.04 9.74 2.28
CA GLU A 71 1.10 10.53 1.65
C GLU A 71 1.87 9.68 0.65
N LEU A 72 2.08 10.22 -0.54
CA LEU A 72 2.89 9.57 -1.56
C LEU A 72 4.37 9.81 -1.30
N VAL A 73 5.18 8.75 -1.39
CA VAL A 73 6.62 8.81 -1.23
C VAL A 73 7.28 8.69 -2.59
N PRO A 74 7.96 9.75 -3.06
CA PRO A 74 8.61 9.73 -4.39
C PRO A 74 9.74 8.71 -4.46
N ALA A 75 9.97 8.16 -5.65
CA ALA A 75 11.03 7.18 -5.90
C ALA A 75 12.41 7.67 -5.47
N LYS A 76 12.71 8.96 -5.68
CA LYS A 76 13.99 9.56 -5.30
C LYS A 76 14.30 9.45 -3.81
N ASN A 77 13.26 9.41 -2.98
CA ASN A 77 13.41 9.28 -1.52
C ASN A 77 13.77 7.87 -1.07
N LEU A 78 13.68 6.88 -1.97
CA LEU A 78 13.89 5.48 -1.66
C LEU A 78 15.28 4.98 -2.06
N GLN A 79 16.10 5.82 -2.69
CA GLN A 79 17.39 5.42 -3.25
C GLN A 79 18.34 4.86 -2.20
N ASP A 80 18.42 5.49 -1.02
CA ASP A 80 19.36 5.08 0.03
C ASP A 80 19.00 3.72 0.65
N SER A 81 17.73 3.36 0.64
CA SER A 81 17.24 2.10 1.21
C SER A 81 17.07 1.00 0.16
N TRP A 82 17.23 1.32 -1.11
CA TRP A 82 16.89 0.41 -2.20
C TRP A 82 17.73 -0.86 -2.21
N ALA A 83 19.05 -0.74 -2.06
CA ALA A 83 19.95 -1.90 -2.08
C ALA A 83 19.63 -2.88 -0.96
N GLN A 84 19.37 -2.38 0.26
CA GLN A 84 19.00 -3.22 1.39
C GLN A 84 17.64 -3.88 1.18
N ALA A 85 16.65 -3.12 0.69
CA ALA A 85 15.32 -3.64 0.40
C ALA A 85 15.37 -4.75 -0.65
N LYS A 86 16.19 -4.57 -1.68
CA LYS A 86 16.39 -5.56 -2.71
C LYS A 86 16.94 -6.87 -2.16
N LYS A 87 17.94 -6.81 -1.27
CA LYS A 87 18.49 -8.00 -0.61
C LYS A 87 17.45 -8.75 0.20
N ILE A 88 16.55 -8.01 0.86
CA ILE A 88 15.51 -8.61 1.71
C ILE A 88 14.45 -9.30 0.86
N MET A 89 14.01 -8.68 -0.23
CA MET A 89 12.76 -9.04 -0.89
C MET A 89 12.89 -9.63 -2.29
N GLU A 90 14.02 -9.46 -3.00
CA GLU A 90 14.11 -9.86 -4.41
C GLU A 90 13.92 -11.36 -4.65
N HIS A 91 14.27 -12.20 -3.66
CA HIS A 91 14.09 -13.66 -3.74
C HIS A 91 12.67 -14.10 -3.43
N ILE A 92 11.87 -13.21 -2.88
CA ILE A 92 10.48 -13.47 -2.47
C ILE A 92 9.54 -12.92 -3.53
N ASP A 93 9.60 -11.62 -3.76
CA ASP A 93 8.82 -10.93 -4.78
C ASP A 93 9.50 -9.61 -5.13
N VAL A 94 10.01 -9.51 -6.37
CA VAL A 94 10.73 -8.32 -6.82
C VAL A 94 9.83 -7.07 -6.84
N GLU A 95 8.54 -7.23 -7.06
CA GLU A 95 7.59 -6.10 -7.09
C GLU A 95 7.35 -5.49 -5.71
N ASP A 96 7.64 -6.26 -4.65
CA ASP A 96 7.44 -5.80 -3.27
C ASP A 96 8.67 -5.09 -2.69
N VAL A 97 9.79 -5.06 -3.43
CA VAL A 97 11.01 -4.35 -3.01
C VAL A 97 10.71 -2.89 -2.67
N VAL A 98 9.89 -2.22 -3.48
CA VAL A 98 9.57 -0.81 -3.28
C VAL A 98 8.88 -0.55 -1.92
N PHE A 99 8.04 -1.45 -1.46
CA PHE A 99 7.35 -1.31 -0.16
C PHE A 99 8.32 -1.49 1.00
N ILE A 100 9.23 -2.45 0.90
CA ILE A 100 10.30 -2.64 1.90
C ILE A 100 11.21 -1.41 1.93
N ALA A 101 11.61 -0.88 0.77
CA ALA A 101 12.45 0.33 0.70
C ALA A 101 11.76 1.51 1.38
N CYS A 102 10.48 1.68 1.14
CA CYS A 102 9.67 2.73 1.74
C CYS A 102 9.62 2.59 3.27
N ALA A 103 9.39 1.38 3.77
CA ALA A 103 9.32 1.11 5.19
C ALA A 103 10.68 1.33 5.89
N LEU A 104 11.79 0.92 5.26
CA LEU A 104 13.12 1.15 5.78
C LEU A 104 13.44 2.65 5.85
N GLU A 105 13.15 3.38 4.79
CA GLU A 105 13.44 4.82 4.71
C GLU A 105 12.69 5.62 5.76
N LEU A 106 11.43 5.25 6.02
CA LEU A 106 10.56 5.96 6.96
C LEU A 106 10.61 5.40 8.38
N ASP A 107 11.32 4.30 8.59
CA ASP A 107 11.26 3.53 9.83
C ASP A 107 9.79 3.20 10.17
N ALA A 108 9.10 2.64 9.21
CA ALA A 108 7.67 2.37 9.27
C ALA A 108 7.35 0.88 9.30
N VAL A 109 6.12 0.57 9.70
CA VAL A 109 5.54 -0.76 9.63
C VAL A 109 4.78 -0.87 8.30
N ILE A 110 4.76 -2.05 7.68
CA ILE A 110 3.96 -2.30 6.48
C ILE A 110 2.59 -2.85 6.88
N TRP A 111 1.54 -2.23 6.35
CA TRP A 111 0.18 -2.75 6.45
C TRP A 111 -0.09 -3.59 5.19
N SER A 112 -0.09 -4.92 5.37
CA SER A 112 -0.33 -5.86 4.28
C SER A 112 -0.93 -7.15 4.81
N ASP A 113 -1.81 -7.74 4.01
CA ASP A 113 -2.35 -9.08 4.25
C ASP A 113 -1.65 -10.14 3.35
N ASP A 114 -0.66 -9.72 2.56
CA ASP A 114 0.09 -10.60 1.67
C ASP A 114 1.11 -11.41 2.44
N ARG A 115 1.08 -12.74 2.25
CA ARG A 115 1.98 -13.66 2.92
C ARG A 115 3.44 -13.52 2.49
N HIS A 116 3.71 -12.91 1.34
CA HIS A 116 5.08 -12.68 0.88
C HIS A 116 5.89 -11.88 1.89
N PHE A 117 5.28 -10.90 2.53
CA PHE A 117 5.96 -10.08 3.53
C PHE A 117 6.27 -10.84 4.82
N GLU A 118 5.57 -11.93 5.10
CA GLU A 118 5.84 -12.77 6.28
C GLU A 118 7.12 -13.59 6.14
N LYS A 119 7.68 -13.69 4.93
CA LYS A 119 8.92 -14.45 4.64
C LYS A 119 10.19 -13.69 4.98
N GLN A 120 10.07 -12.47 5.49
CA GLN A 120 11.18 -11.64 5.95
C GLN A 120 10.88 -11.12 7.36
N ASN A 121 11.91 -10.72 8.09
CA ASN A 121 11.76 -10.21 9.46
C ASN A 121 12.47 -8.89 9.71
N ALA A 122 12.97 -8.25 8.65
CA ALA A 122 13.66 -6.96 8.76
C ALA A 122 12.69 -5.81 8.99
N VAL A 123 11.47 -5.91 8.46
CA VAL A 123 10.40 -4.92 8.59
C VAL A 123 9.19 -5.56 9.25
N THR A 124 8.62 -4.88 10.23
CA THR A 124 7.40 -5.34 10.91
C THR A 124 6.19 -5.21 9.99
N ILE A 125 5.35 -6.24 9.99
CA ILE A 125 4.12 -6.28 9.19
C ILE A 125 2.91 -6.28 10.12
N ARG A 126 1.90 -5.48 9.78
CA ARG A 126 0.58 -5.54 10.43
C ARG A 126 -0.47 -5.91 9.39
N LYS A 127 -1.34 -6.82 9.78
CA LYS A 127 -2.47 -7.23 8.94
C LYS A 127 -3.69 -6.36 9.23
N THR A 128 -4.65 -6.35 8.32
CA THR A 128 -5.91 -5.64 8.51
C THR A 128 -6.60 -6.07 9.80
N ALA A 129 -6.56 -7.36 10.13
CA ALA A 129 -7.13 -7.88 11.38
C ALA A 129 -6.50 -7.26 12.62
N ASP A 130 -5.25 -6.84 12.56
CA ASP A 130 -4.53 -6.23 13.69
C ASP A 130 -4.93 -4.77 13.91
N MET A 131 -5.62 -4.15 12.94
CA MET A 131 -6.06 -2.75 12.98
C MET A 131 -7.41 -2.56 13.66
N VAL A 132 -8.11 -3.65 13.93
CA VAL A 132 -9.49 -3.64 14.46
C VAL A 132 -9.48 -3.68 15.98
#